data_2fbd67bc66b738593f7e88d1598e71ab
#
_entry.id   2fbd67bc66b738593f7e88d1598e71ab
#
_cell.length_a   1.000
_cell.length_b   1.000
_cell.length_c   1.000
_cell.angle_alpha   90.00
_cell.angle_beta   90.00
_cell.angle_gamma   90.00
#
_symmetry.space_group_name_H-M   'P 1'
#
loop_
_entity.id
_entity.type
_entity.pdbx_description
1 polymer ?
#
loop_
_entity_poly.entity_id
_entity_poly.type
_entity_poly.pdbx_seq_one_letter_code
_entity_poly.pdbx_strand_id
1 'polypeptide(L)'
;LSDTRHDPVLSRLFSNKVMPLYKVFDAFYGLEEPIERIVGFLKHAAQGLEETKQVLYLLGPVGGGKSSIAEKLKDLMQKAPFYAIKGSPVLDSPLSLFDPEEDGPLLLEQYGIPDRALRHVMSPWAVKRLQEYNGDINQFKVVKLHPSRLKQIAIAKTEPGDENNQDISSLVGKVDIRKLEEFSQDDTDAYSYSGGLCRANRGLLEFVEMFKAPIKVLHPLLTATQEGNYNATEGLSSIPFEGIILAHSNESEWKTFRNNKNNEAFIDRINIVKVPYCLRVSEEIKIYEKLISNSSLRNAPCAPGTLDMLAKFSVLTRLKEPENSNIY
;
A
#
# COMPACT_ATOMS: atom_id res chain seq x y z
N LEU A 1 -2.77 19.82 -12.40
CA LEU A 1 -1.95 20.14 -11.25
C LEU A 1 -2.01 21.64 -11.02
N SER A 2 -2.47 22.05 -9.86
CA SER A 2 -2.27 23.38 -9.30
C SER A 2 -1.17 23.30 -8.24
N ASP A 3 -0.65 24.42 -7.80
CA ASP A 3 0.32 24.44 -6.71
C ASP A 3 0.00 25.54 -5.70
N THR A 4 0.74 25.56 -4.59
CA THR A 4 0.52 26.50 -3.48
C THR A 4 0.71 27.98 -3.85
N ARG A 5 1.36 28.30 -4.99
CA ARG A 5 1.55 29.68 -5.45
C ARG A 5 0.25 30.37 -5.84
N HIS A 6 -0.74 29.59 -6.25
CA HIS A 6 -2.05 30.11 -6.65
C HIS A 6 -3.00 30.36 -5.48
N ASP A 7 -2.62 29.98 -4.26
CA ASP A 7 -3.37 30.20 -3.04
C ASP A 7 -2.53 31.00 -2.03
N PRO A 8 -2.85 32.28 -1.79
CA PRO A 8 -2.10 33.15 -0.88
C PRO A 8 -2.05 32.63 0.57
N VAL A 9 -3.09 31.88 1.01
CA VAL A 9 -3.13 31.29 2.36
C VAL A 9 -2.18 30.13 2.46
N LEU A 10 -2.22 29.20 1.50
CA LEU A 10 -1.32 28.06 1.45
C LEU A 10 0.12 28.49 1.25
N SER A 11 0.36 29.49 0.40
CA SER A 11 1.71 30.04 0.17
C SER A 11 2.35 30.54 1.48
N ARG A 12 1.60 31.30 2.28
CA ARG A 12 2.08 31.78 3.59
C ARG A 12 2.24 30.65 4.60
N LEU A 13 1.29 29.71 4.64
CA LEU A 13 1.32 28.58 5.56
C LEU A 13 2.57 27.71 5.38
N PHE A 14 2.96 27.50 4.14
CA PHE A 14 4.13 26.69 3.80
C PHE A 14 5.40 27.52 3.55
N SER A 15 5.49 28.74 4.07
CA SER A 15 6.66 29.61 3.95
C SER A 15 7.13 29.78 2.50
N ASN A 16 6.18 29.97 1.59
CA ASN A 16 6.38 30.08 0.13
C ASN A 16 6.96 28.81 -0.53
N LYS A 17 6.98 27.67 0.14
CA LYS A 17 7.33 26.39 -0.48
C LYS A 17 6.31 26.06 -1.57
N VAL A 18 6.79 25.82 -2.76
CA VAL A 18 5.96 25.38 -3.89
C VAL A 18 5.65 23.90 -3.75
N MET A 19 4.39 23.58 -3.49
CA MET A 19 3.92 22.18 -3.42
C MET A 19 2.83 21.95 -4.44
N PRO A 20 2.87 20.81 -5.17
CA PRO A 20 1.81 20.45 -6.09
C PRO A 20 0.54 20.06 -5.33
N LEU A 21 -0.61 20.52 -5.80
CA LEU A 21 -1.93 20.14 -5.30
C LEU A 21 -2.56 19.17 -6.29
N TYR A 22 -3.06 18.07 -5.78
CA TYR A 22 -3.60 16.97 -6.58
C TYR A 22 -5.12 16.94 -6.51
N LYS A 23 -5.82 17.29 -7.59
CA LYS A 23 -7.29 17.31 -7.67
C LYS A 23 -7.96 16.03 -7.18
N VAL A 24 -7.33 14.88 -7.37
CA VAL A 24 -7.87 13.59 -6.92
C VAL A 24 -7.98 13.48 -5.40
N PHE A 25 -7.30 14.36 -4.66
CA PHE A 25 -7.31 14.46 -3.20
C PHE A 25 -7.95 15.75 -2.67
N ASP A 26 -8.69 16.51 -3.48
CA ASP A 26 -9.33 17.78 -3.07
C ASP A 26 -10.28 17.63 -1.87
N ALA A 27 -10.77 16.41 -1.62
CA ALA A 27 -11.62 16.12 -0.48
C ALA A 27 -10.87 15.82 0.83
N PHE A 28 -9.53 15.97 0.85
CA PHE A 28 -8.66 15.75 2.02
C PHE A 28 -8.13 17.10 2.50
N TYR A 29 -8.92 17.77 3.27
CA TYR A 29 -8.65 19.11 3.75
C TYR A 29 -7.56 19.11 4.82
N GLY A 30 -6.57 19.99 4.69
CA GLY A 30 -5.51 20.14 5.67
C GLY A 30 -4.39 19.08 5.60
N LEU A 31 -4.37 18.22 4.57
CA LEU A 31 -3.43 17.12 4.40
C LEU A 31 -2.53 17.27 3.17
N GLU A 32 -2.28 18.50 2.71
CA GLU A 32 -1.52 18.78 1.50
C GLU A 32 -0.09 18.20 1.55
N GLU A 33 0.63 18.40 2.66
CA GLU A 33 1.99 17.89 2.83
C GLU A 33 2.06 16.36 2.93
N PRO A 34 1.22 15.69 3.74
CA PRO A 34 1.14 14.22 3.72
C PRO A 34 0.85 13.64 2.33
N ILE A 35 -0.09 14.26 1.60
CA ILE A 35 -0.45 13.80 0.25
C ILE A 35 0.70 13.98 -0.72
N GLU A 36 1.41 15.10 -0.66
CA GLU A 36 2.59 15.34 -1.50
C GLU A 36 3.66 14.27 -1.26
N ARG A 37 3.93 13.92 0.00
CA ARG A 37 4.89 12.87 0.36
C ARG A 37 4.43 11.49 -0.12
N ILE A 38 3.15 11.15 0.04
CA ILE A 38 2.59 9.88 -0.45
C ILE A 38 2.72 9.78 -1.97
N VAL A 39 2.33 10.83 -2.69
CA VAL A 39 2.43 10.84 -4.15
C VAL A 39 3.88 10.82 -4.62
N GLY A 40 4.79 11.51 -3.92
CA GLY A 40 6.24 11.44 -4.14
C GLY A 40 6.75 10.01 -4.01
N PHE A 41 6.43 9.34 -2.90
CA PHE A 41 6.77 7.93 -2.68
C PHE A 41 6.27 7.04 -3.82
N LEU A 42 5.00 7.16 -4.21
CA LEU A 42 4.43 6.34 -5.28
C LEU A 42 5.08 6.60 -6.65
N LYS A 43 5.46 7.85 -6.94
CA LYS A 43 6.17 8.19 -8.18
C LYS A 43 7.58 7.58 -8.22
N HIS A 44 8.32 7.66 -7.12
CA HIS A 44 9.65 7.07 -7.02
C HIS A 44 9.57 5.53 -7.08
N ALA A 45 8.62 4.93 -6.39
CA ALA A 45 8.38 3.50 -6.48
C ALA A 45 8.06 3.06 -7.93
N ALA A 46 7.23 3.82 -8.65
CA ALA A 46 6.93 3.52 -10.07
C ALA A 46 8.15 3.63 -10.99
N GLN A 47 9.17 4.40 -10.59
CA GLN A 47 10.45 4.49 -11.30
C GLN A 47 11.44 3.38 -10.92
N GLY A 48 11.09 2.51 -9.95
CA GLY A 48 11.95 1.45 -9.46
C GLY A 48 13.08 1.94 -8.53
N LEU A 49 12.89 3.09 -7.88
CA LEU A 49 13.83 3.64 -6.90
C LEU A 49 13.70 2.93 -5.55
N GLU A 50 14.47 3.39 -4.55
CA GLU A 50 14.54 2.75 -3.22
C GLU A 50 13.18 2.63 -2.51
N GLU A 51 12.21 3.48 -2.84
CA GLU A 51 10.85 3.41 -2.30
C GLU A 51 10.12 2.11 -2.66
N THR A 52 10.51 1.42 -3.73
CA THR A 52 9.98 0.07 -4.04
C THR A 52 10.31 -0.94 -2.95
N LYS A 53 11.42 -0.73 -2.24
CA LYS A 53 11.92 -1.62 -1.19
C LYS A 53 11.44 -1.24 0.20
N GLN A 54 10.55 -0.27 0.31
CA GLN A 54 10.07 0.27 1.57
C GLN A 54 8.57 0.06 1.76
N VAL A 55 8.16 -0.07 3.03
CA VAL A 55 6.76 -0.03 3.42
C VAL A 55 6.34 1.43 3.58
N LEU A 56 5.31 1.86 2.85
CA LEU A 56 4.70 3.17 3.06
C LEU A 56 3.88 3.13 4.35
N TYR A 57 4.28 3.93 5.32
CA TYR A 57 3.66 3.88 6.65
C TYR A 57 3.00 5.20 7.03
N LEU A 58 1.67 5.17 7.23
CA LEU A 58 0.91 6.34 7.66
C LEU A 58 0.81 6.37 9.18
N LEU A 59 1.48 7.33 9.79
CA LEU A 59 1.53 7.52 11.23
C LEU A 59 0.70 8.74 11.65
N GLY A 60 -0.19 8.57 12.60
CA GLY A 60 -0.95 9.70 13.13
C GLY A 60 -2.11 9.26 14.03
N PRO A 61 -2.83 10.22 14.60
CA PRO A 61 -3.89 9.97 15.56
C PRO A 61 -5.08 9.24 14.94
N VAL A 62 -5.91 8.66 15.79
CA VAL A 62 -7.21 8.08 15.39
C VAL A 62 -8.10 9.20 14.83
N GLY A 63 -8.76 8.95 13.69
CA GLY A 63 -9.57 9.98 13.03
C GLY A 63 -8.78 11.00 12.19
N GLY A 64 -7.46 10.86 12.07
CA GLY A 64 -6.61 11.73 11.24
C GLY A 64 -6.73 11.54 9.71
N GLY A 65 -7.58 10.61 9.24
CA GLY A 65 -7.81 10.42 7.80
C GLY A 65 -6.95 9.33 7.14
N LYS A 66 -6.12 8.60 7.90
CA LYS A 66 -5.21 7.54 7.37
C LYS A 66 -5.96 6.49 6.53
N SER A 67 -7.01 5.90 7.11
CA SER A 67 -7.82 4.88 6.42
C SER A 67 -8.55 5.47 5.20
N SER A 68 -8.99 6.73 5.28
CA SER A 68 -9.61 7.41 4.14
C SER A 68 -8.64 7.62 2.98
N ILE A 69 -7.37 7.92 3.28
CA ILE A 69 -6.30 8.00 2.27
C ILE A 69 -6.07 6.62 1.66
N ALA A 70 -5.97 5.56 2.47
CA ALA A 70 -5.80 4.19 1.98
C ALA A 70 -6.95 3.78 1.06
N GLU A 71 -8.20 4.07 1.44
CA GLU A 71 -9.38 3.81 0.58
C GLU A 71 -9.30 4.58 -0.74
N LYS A 72 -8.89 5.86 -0.69
CA LYS A 72 -8.73 6.66 -1.89
C LYS A 72 -7.66 6.13 -2.84
N LEU A 73 -6.54 5.66 -2.31
CA LEU A 73 -5.48 5.04 -3.12
C LEU A 73 -5.99 3.78 -3.81
N LYS A 74 -6.71 2.92 -3.10
CA LYS A 74 -7.36 1.73 -3.68
C LYS A 74 -8.37 2.09 -4.77
N ASP A 75 -9.17 3.13 -4.57
CA ASP A 75 -10.12 3.62 -5.58
C ASP A 75 -9.42 4.12 -6.86
N LEU A 76 -8.28 4.77 -6.71
CA LEU A 76 -7.48 5.21 -7.86
C LEU A 76 -6.87 4.03 -8.60
N MET A 77 -6.38 3.02 -7.90
CA MET A 77 -5.82 1.81 -8.52
C MET A 77 -6.85 1.03 -9.32
N GLN A 78 -8.10 0.95 -8.86
CA GLN A 78 -9.16 0.23 -9.59
C GLN A 78 -9.43 0.79 -11.00
N LYS A 79 -8.99 2.03 -11.28
CA LYS A 79 -9.16 2.67 -12.59
C LYS A 79 -8.11 2.27 -13.63
N ALA A 80 -6.95 1.78 -13.19
CA ALA A 80 -5.85 1.40 -14.06
C ALA A 80 -5.81 -0.11 -14.26
N PRO A 81 -6.00 -0.60 -15.50
CA PRO A 81 -5.88 -2.02 -15.79
C PRO A 81 -4.42 -2.48 -15.82
N PHE A 82 -4.22 -3.77 -15.61
CA PHE A 82 -2.94 -4.44 -15.79
C PHE A 82 -3.13 -5.79 -16.51
N TYR A 83 -2.04 -6.37 -17.00
CA TYR A 83 -2.06 -7.66 -17.69
C TYR A 83 -1.43 -8.73 -16.82
N ALA A 84 -2.05 -9.90 -16.75
CA ALA A 84 -1.58 -11.05 -15.99
C ALA A 84 -1.68 -12.34 -16.82
N ILE A 85 -0.92 -13.35 -16.44
CA ILE A 85 -1.05 -14.69 -16.99
C ILE A 85 -2.39 -15.27 -16.54
N LYS A 86 -3.19 -15.73 -17.49
CA LYS A 86 -4.52 -16.30 -17.20
C LYS A 86 -4.40 -17.56 -16.36
N GLY A 87 -5.09 -17.58 -15.22
CA GLY A 87 -5.08 -18.72 -14.30
C GLY A 87 -3.99 -18.66 -13.24
N SER A 88 -3.05 -17.72 -13.33
CA SER A 88 -2.05 -17.52 -12.28
C SER A 88 -2.74 -17.16 -10.96
N PRO A 89 -2.44 -17.88 -9.86
CA PRO A 89 -3.02 -17.61 -8.55
C PRO A 89 -2.41 -16.39 -7.87
N VAL A 90 -1.28 -15.88 -8.39
CA VAL A 90 -0.57 -14.72 -7.86
C VAL A 90 -0.45 -13.58 -8.88
N LEU A 91 -1.24 -13.63 -9.95
CA LEU A 91 -1.29 -12.58 -10.98
C LEU A 91 0.07 -12.35 -11.66
N ASP A 92 0.81 -13.44 -11.96
CA ASP A 92 2.12 -13.35 -12.60
C ASP A 92 2.13 -12.38 -13.79
N SER A 93 3.20 -11.61 -13.90
CA SER A 93 3.44 -10.74 -15.03
C SER A 93 3.71 -11.56 -16.30
N PRO A 94 3.07 -11.29 -17.43
CA PRO A 94 3.47 -11.91 -18.70
C PRO A 94 4.93 -11.61 -19.08
N LEU A 95 5.49 -10.52 -18.57
CA LEU A 95 6.87 -10.13 -18.84
C LEU A 95 7.90 -11.04 -18.16
N SER A 96 7.52 -11.76 -17.10
CA SER A 96 8.42 -12.73 -16.45
C SER A 96 8.68 -14.00 -17.28
N LEU A 97 7.96 -14.17 -18.39
CA LEU A 97 8.18 -15.28 -19.34
C LEU A 97 9.36 -15.04 -20.30
N PHE A 98 9.85 -13.81 -20.41
CA PHE A 98 10.94 -13.43 -21.31
C PHE A 98 12.27 -13.48 -20.59
N ASP A 99 13.32 -13.87 -21.32
CA ASP A 99 14.68 -13.84 -20.81
C ASP A 99 15.23 -12.40 -20.85
N PRO A 100 15.66 -11.83 -19.72
CA PRO A 100 16.21 -10.47 -19.69
C PRO A 100 17.46 -10.27 -20.56
N GLU A 101 18.27 -11.30 -20.73
CA GLU A 101 19.53 -11.22 -21.47
C GLU A 101 19.31 -11.44 -22.97
N GLU A 102 18.45 -12.40 -23.35
CA GLU A 102 18.16 -12.72 -24.75
C GLU A 102 17.12 -11.78 -25.37
N ASP A 103 16.00 -11.58 -24.67
CA ASP A 103 14.87 -10.80 -25.19
C ASP A 103 14.94 -9.31 -24.82
N GLY A 104 15.65 -8.95 -23.75
CA GLY A 104 15.70 -7.61 -23.20
C GLY A 104 16.07 -6.52 -24.20
N PRO A 105 17.14 -6.66 -25.00
CA PRO A 105 17.52 -5.65 -25.99
C PRO A 105 16.44 -5.38 -27.02
N LEU A 106 15.78 -6.45 -27.54
CA LEU A 106 14.70 -6.35 -28.50
C LEU A 106 13.46 -5.66 -27.92
N LEU A 107 13.08 -6.05 -26.70
CA LEU A 107 11.91 -5.49 -25.99
C LEU A 107 12.11 -4.02 -25.64
N LEU A 108 13.33 -3.61 -25.30
CA LEU A 108 13.66 -2.22 -25.07
C LEU A 108 13.59 -1.41 -26.37
N GLU A 109 14.20 -1.89 -27.44
CA GLU A 109 14.28 -1.17 -28.73
C GLU A 109 12.91 -1.01 -29.40
N GLN A 110 12.13 -2.10 -29.46
CA GLN A 110 10.85 -2.11 -30.19
C GLN A 110 9.66 -1.62 -29.37
N TYR A 111 9.65 -1.88 -28.07
CA TYR A 111 8.49 -1.65 -27.21
C TYR A 111 8.76 -0.70 -26.04
N GLY A 112 10.00 -0.26 -25.84
CA GLY A 112 10.39 0.61 -24.73
C GLY A 112 10.26 -0.05 -23.34
N ILE A 113 10.27 -1.39 -23.29
CA ILE A 113 10.17 -2.15 -22.03
C ILE A 113 11.56 -2.19 -21.40
N PRO A 114 11.76 -1.60 -20.21
CA PRO A 114 13.06 -1.59 -19.58
C PRO A 114 13.41 -2.96 -18.99
N ASP A 115 14.68 -3.30 -18.97
CA ASP A 115 15.23 -4.55 -18.42
C ASP A 115 14.70 -4.89 -17.02
N ARG A 116 14.54 -3.90 -16.14
CA ARG A 116 13.98 -4.09 -14.80
C ARG A 116 12.58 -4.71 -14.78
N ALA A 117 11.79 -4.53 -15.85
CA ALA A 117 10.45 -5.10 -15.95
C ALA A 117 10.45 -6.59 -16.29
N LEU A 118 11.59 -7.14 -16.69
CA LEU A 118 11.78 -8.55 -17.02
C LEU A 118 12.40 -9.33 -15.85
N ARG A 119 13.10 -8.64 -14.94
CA ARG A 119 13.84 -9.25 -13.82
C ARG A 119 12.96 -9.58 -12.62
N HIS A 120 11.87 -10.29 -12.85
CA HIS A 120 10.96 -10.75 -11.79
C HIS A 120 10.99 -12.27 -11.68
N VAL A 121 10.94 -12.76 -10.45
CA VAL A 121 10.84 -14.19 -10.19
C VAL A 121 9.50 -14.70 -10.70
N MET A 122 9.50 -15.81 -11.43
CA MET A 122 8.29 -16.52 -11.78
C MET A 122 7.73 -17.26 -10.58
N SER A 123 6.41 -17.29 -10.43
CA SER A 123 5.82 -18.11 -9.38
C SER A 123 6.06 -19.60 -9.61
N PRO A 124 6.05 -20.43 -8.55
CA PRO A 124 6.15 -21.88 -8.69
C PRO A 124 5.10 -22.46 -9.63
N TRP A 125 3.90 -21.86 -9.62
CA TRP A 125 2.81 -22.25 -10.53
C TRP A 125 3.17 -21.99 -12.01
N ALA A 126 3.72 -20.82 -12.30
CA ALA A 126 4.09 -20.44 -13.67
C ALA A 126 5.28 -21.30 -14.17
N VAL A 127 6.25 -21.59 -13.30
CA VAL A 127 7.38 -22.48 -13.63
C VAL A 127 6.88 -23.88 -13.99
N LYS A 128 5.97 -24.45 -13.19
CA LYS A 128 5.37 -25.77 -13.48
C LYS A 128 4.67 -25.79 -14.84
N ARG A 129 3.87 -24.78 -15.12
CA ARG A 129 3.15 -24.67 -16.43
C ARG A 129 4.12 -24.52 -17.60
N LEU A 130 5.21 -23.74 -17.43
CA LEU A 130 6.23 -23.61 -18.47
C LEU A 130 6.91 -24.95 -18.78
N GLN A 131 7.17 -25.77 -17.75
CA GLN A 131 7.70 -27.13 -17.93
C GLN A 131 6.69 -28.02 -18.66
N GLU A 132 5.41 -27.99 -18.29
CA GLU A 132 4.34 -28.74 -18.97
C GLU A 132 4.19 -28.34 -20.44
N TYR A 133 4.48 -27.08 -20.78
CA TYR A 133 4.48 -26.56 -22.15
C TYR A 133 5.82 -26.75 -22.88
N ASN A 134 6.76 -27.50 -22.31
CA ASN A 134 8.11 -27.75 -22.88
C ASN A 134 8.87 -26.42 -23.20
N GLY A 135 8.68 -25.39 -22.39
CA GLY A 135 9.30 -24.08 -22.59
C GLY A 135 8.60 -23.16 -23.60
N ASP A 136 7.49 -23.57 -24.20
CA ASP A 136 6.78 -22.76 -25.18
C ASP A 136 5.92 -21.68 -24.49
N ILE A 137 6.43 -20.46 -24.43
CA ILE A 137 5.75 -19.30 -23.83
C ILE A 137 4.47 -18.91 -24.55
N ASN A 138 4.29 -19.28 -25.84
CA ASN A 138 3.10 -18.93 -26.63
C ASN A 138 1.83 -19.66 -26.17
N GLN A 139 1.96 -20.70 -25.36
CA GLN A 139 0.82 -21.40 -24.78
C GLN A 139 0.19 -20.66 -23.60
N PHE A 140 0.90 -19.71 -23.02
CA PHE A 140 0.34 -18.87 -21.97
C PHE A 140 -0.64 -17.83 -22.56
N LYS A 141 -1.83 -17.81 -22.01
CA LYS A 141 -2.83 -16.78 -22.34
C LYS A 141 -2.68 -15.61 -21.39
N VAL A 142 -2.79 -14.39 -21.91
CA VAL A 142 -2.76 -13.16 -21.12
C VAL A 142 -4.18 -12.62 -20.96
N VAL A 143 -4.48 -12.11 -19.78
CA VAL A 143 -5.76 -11.50 -19.44
C VAL A 143 -5.55 -10.07 -18.93
N LYS A 144 -6.41 -9.16 -19.40
CA LYS A 144 -6.47 -7.78 -18.89
C LYS A 144 -7.39 -7.74 -17.67
N LEU A 145 -6.87 -7.32 -16.53
CA LEU A 145 -7.58 -7.26 -15.25
C LEU A 145 -7.63 -5.82 -14.75
N HIS A 146 -8.62 -5.53 -13.92
CA HIS A 146 -8.65 -4.34 -13.09
C HIS A 146 -8.48 -4.73 -11.64
N PRO A 147 -7.65 -4.02 -10.87
CA PRO A 147 -7.62 -4.18 -9.41
C PRO A 147 -9.02 -4.03 -8.83
N SER A 148 -9.36 -4.83 -7.86
CA SER A 148 -10.70 -4.84 -7.27
C SER A 148 -10.66 -5.16 -5.78
N ARG A 149 -11.21 -4.24 -4.97
CA ARG A 149 -11.39 -4.48 -3.53
C ARG A 149 -12.37 -5.61 -3.25
N LEU A 150 -13.48 -5.61 -3.99
CA LEU A 150 -14.56 -6.60 -3.76
C LEU A 150 -14.15 -8.01 -4.15
N LYS A 151 -13.36 -8.15 -5.22
CA LYS A 151 -12.86 -9.44 -5.70
C LYS A 151 -11.49 -9.80 -5.12
N GLN A 152 -10.86 -8.88 -4.37
CA GLN A 152 -9.50 -9.03 -3.84
C GLN A 152 -8.47 -9.38 -4.93
N ILE A 153 -8.54 -8.67 -6.04
CA ILE A 153 -7.60 -8.79 -7.16
C ILE A 153 -6.63 -7.61 -7.07
N ALA A 154 -5.36 -7.88 -6.90
CA ALA A 154 -4.28 -6.89 -6.74
C ALA A 154 -4.50 -5.88 -5.59
N ILE A 155 -5.52 -6.08 -4.77
CA ILE A 155 -5.81 -5.29 -3.57
C ILE A 155 -6.21 -6.25 -2.46
N ALA A 156 -5.44 -6.27 -1.38
CA ALA A 156 -5.75 -7.03 -0.19
C ALA A 156 -5.65 -6.16 1.06
N LYS A 157 -6.41 -6.52 2.07
CA LYS A 157 -6.35 -5.92 3.40
C LYS A 157 -6.04 -7.01 4.40
N THR A 158 -5.08 -6.75 5.28
CA THR A 158 -4.70 -7.63 6.38
C THR A 158 -4.77 -6.85 7.68
N GLU A 159 -5.37 -7.46 8.68
CA GLU A 159 -5.40 -6.95 10.05
C GLU A 159 -4.78 -8.00 10.96
N PRO A 160 -3.99 -7.61 11.96
CA PRO A 160 -3.57 -8.55 12.97
C PRO A 160 -4.81 -9.15 13.64
N GLY A 161 -4.84 -10.48 13.75
CA GLY A 161 -5.80 -11.16 14.61
C GLY A 161 -5.46 -10.98 16.09
N ASP A 162 -5.68 -12.02 16.87
CA ASP A 162 -5.25 -12.06 18.27
C ASP A 162 -3.71 -12.04 18.34
N GLU A 163 -3.13 -11.19 19.21
CA GLU A 163 -1.68 -10.97 19.33
C GLU A 163 -0.87 -12.27 19.55
N ASN A 164 -1.50 -13.29 20.09
CA ASN A 164 -0.89 -14.57 20.40
C ASN A 164 -1.03 -15.64 19.31
N ASN A 165 -1.83 -15.42 18.28
CA ASN A 165 -2.24 -16.47 17.34
C ASN A 165 -2.14 -16.07 15.86
N GLN A 166 -1.19 -15.18 15.53
CA GLN A 166 -1.01 -14.76 14.15
C GLN A 166 -0.19 -15.79 13.38
N ASP A 167 -0.86 -16.43 12.45
CA ASP A 167 -0.27 -17.37 11.54
C ASP A 167 0.29 -16.62 10.31
N ILE A 168 1.55 -16.85 10.03
CA ILE A 168 2.26 -16.34 8.84
C ILE A 168 1.53 -16.70 7.54
N SER A 169 0.76 -17.79 7.56
CA SER A 169 -0.03 -18.25 6.42
C SER A 169 -1.09 -17.25 5.95
N SER A 170 -1.53 -16.35 6.84
CA SER A 170 -2.43 -15.25 6.48
C SER A 170 -1.80 -14.27 5.48
N LEU A 171 -0.48 -14.16 5.45
CA LEU A 171 0.28 -13.33 4.54
C LEU A 171 0.77 -14.09 3.32
N VAL A 172 1.37 -15.26 3.52
CA VAL A 172 2.08 -15.99 2.46
C VAL A 172 1.26 -17.11 1.83
N GLY A 173 0.18 -17.58 2.48
CA GLY A 173 -0.58 -18.76 2.08
C GLY A 173 -0.10 -20.03 2.79
N LYS A 174 -0.67 -21.16 2.45
CA LYS A 174 -0.38 -22.48 3.08
C LYS A 174 -0.73 -23.62 2.16
N VAL A 175 -0.23 -24.82 2.45
CA VAL A 175 -0.67 -26.04 1.77
C VAL A 175 -2.15 -26.31 2.11
N ASP A 176 -2.94 -26.63 1.11
CA ASP A 176 -4.33 -27.07 1.29
C ASP A 176 -4.33 -28.59 1.53
N ILE A 177 -4.57 -28.97 2.78
CA ILE A 177 -4.56 -30.38 3.23
C ILE A 177 -5.52 -31.25 2.39
N ARG A 178 -6.62 -30.69 1.89
CA ARG A 178 -7.60 -31.40 1.06
C ARG A 178 -7.05 -31.80 -0.30
N LYS A 179 -6.06 -31.05 -0.80
CA LYS A 179 -5.42 -31.35 -2.09
C LYS A 179 -4.30 -32.37 -1.99
N LEU A 180 -3.87 -32.73 -0.77
CA LEU A 180 -2.84 -33.76 -0.55
C LEU A 180 -3.31 -35.18 -0.91
N GLU A 181 -4.59 -35.38 -1.17
CA GLU A 181 -5.10 -36.63 -1.73
C GLU A 181 -4.70 -36.83 -3.20
N GLU A 182 -4.49 -35.71 -3.94
CA GLU A 182 -4.17 -35.73 -5.39
C GLU A 182 -2.73 -35.29 -5.69
N PHE A 183 -2.16 -34.44 -4.86
CA PHE A 183 -0.85 -33.80 -5.08
C PHE A 183 0.10 -34.08 -3.90
N SER A 184 1.39 -34.15 -4.17
CA SER A 184 2.40 -34.18 -3.10
C SER A 184 2.45 -32.83 -2.36
N GLN A 185 2.97 -32.84 -1.14
CA GLN A 185 3.08 -31.62 -0.31
C GLN A 185 3.94 -30.52 -0.97
N ASP A 186 4.93 -30.93 -1.77
CA ASP A 186 5.82 -30.01 -2.49
C ASP A 186 5.26 -29.55 -3.83
N ASP A 187 4.06 -30.03 -4.21
CA ASP A 187 3.45 -29.63 -5.47
C ASP A 187 2.80 -28.25 -5.35
N THR A 188 3.10 -27.38 -6.31
CA THR A 188 2.56 -26.03 -6.36
C THR A 188 1.04 -26.01 -6.48
N ASP A 189 0.41 -27.06 -7.03
CA ASP A 189 -1.05 -27.16 -7.14
C ASP A 189 -1.71 -27.57 -5.80
N ALA A 190 -0.94 -28.16 -4.86
CA ALA A 190 -1.39 -28.38 -3.49
C ALA A 190 -1.44 -27.09 -2.66
N TYR A 191 -0.72 -26.04 -3.08
CA TYR A 191 -0.63 -24.80 -2.32
C TYR A 191 -1.87 -23.92 -2.49
N SER A 192 -2.33 -23.32 -1.39
CA SER A 192 -3.37 -22.32 -1.36
C SER A 192 -2.73 -20.92 -1.32
N TYR A 193 -2.78 -20.21 -2.45
CA TYR A 193 -2.29 -18.84 -2.60
C TYR A 193 -3.28 -17.80 -2.01
N SER A 194 -3.83 -18.09 -0.85
CA SER A 194 -4.86 -17.28 -0.19
C SER A 194 -4.29 -16.15 0.67
N GLY A 195 -2.98 -16.06 0.81
CA GLY A 195 -2.30 -15.05 1.62
C GLY A 195 -2.48 -13.63 1.10
N GLY A 196 -2.35 -12.64 1.99
CA GLY A 196 -2.47 -11.23 1.66
C GLY A 196 -1.47 -10.79 0.59
N LEU A 197 -0.21 -11.24 0.66
CA LEU A 197 0.81 -10.95 -0.35
C LEU A 197 0.47 -11.56 -1.71
N CYS A 198 -0.06 -12.81 -1.74
CA CYS A 198 -0.47 -13.44 -2.99
C CYS A 198 -1.56 -12.64 -3.72
N ARG A 199 -2.59 -12.18 -2.98
CA ARG A 199 -3.72 -11.42 -3.55
C ARG A 199 -3.36 -10.00 -3.91
N ALA A 200 -2.42 -9.38 -3.18
CA ALA A 200 -1.98 -8.01 -3.39
C ALA A 200 -0.87 -7.88 -4.42
N ASN A 201 -0.37 -8.99 -4.95
CA ASN A 201 0.69 -8.93 -5.96
C ASN A 201 0.26 -8.02 -7.13
N ARG A 202 1.20 -7.21 -7.62
CA ARG A 202 1.01 -6.19 -8.66
C ARG A 202 0.00 -5.10 -8.30
N GLY A 203 -0.18 -4.86 -6.99
CA GLY A 203 -1.11 -3.87 -6.50
C GLY A 203 -0.77 -3.34 -5.12
N LEU A 204 -1.70 -3.44 -4.18
CA LEU A 204 -1.57 -2.84 -2.85
C LEU A 204 -2.02 -3.79 -1.75
N LEU A 205 -1.11 -4.06 -0.81
CA LEU A 205 -1.43 -4.68 0.47
C LEU A 205 -1.61 -3.59 1.53
N GLU A 206 -2.82 -3.43 2.05
CA GLU A 206 -3.08 -2.62 3.22
C GLU A 206 -2.90 -3.45 4.49
N PHE A 207 -1.97 -3.04 5.35
CA PHE A 207 -1.78 -3.66 6.66
C PHE A 207 -2.21 -2.71 7.76
N VAL A 208 -3.35 -2.98 8.37
CA VAL A 208 -3.91 -2.18 9.46
C VAL A 208 -3.26 -2.59 10.77
N GLU A 209 -2.90 -1.62 11.60
CA GLU A 209 -2.31 -1.85 12.93
C GLU A 209 -1.11 -2.84 12.90
N MET A 210 -0.26 -2.69 11.90
CA MET A 210 0.83 -3.63 11.58
C MET A 210 1.71 -3.96 12.80
N PHE A 211 1.94 -3.01 13.70
CA PHE A 211 2.85 -3.21 14.83
C PHE A 211 2.25 -3.99 16.01
N LYS A 212 0.98 -4.36 15.92
CA LYS A 212 0.40 -5.36 16.82
C LYS A 212 0.81 -6.78 16.45
N ALA A 213 1.27 -7.00 15.20
CA ALA A 213 1.74 -8.29 14.76
C ALA A 213 3.13 -8.62 15.34
N PRO A 214 3.39 -9.88 15.73
CA PRO A 214 4.72 -10.30 16.11
C PRO A 214 5.73 -10.09 14.98
N ILE A 215 6.96 -9.69 15.31
CA ILE A 215 8.02 -9.42 14.32
C ILE A 215 8.24 -10.59 13.35
N LYS A 216 8.09 -11.82 13.80
CA LYS A 216 8.23 -13.03 12.96
C LYS A 216 7.22 -13.07 11.81
N VAL A 217 6.00 -12.57 12.04
CA VAL A 217 4.94 -12.50 11.01
C VAL A 217 5.24 -11.39 10.00
N LEU A 218 5.99 -10.36 10.41
CA LEU A 218 6.34 -9.23 9.56
C LEU A 218 7.56 -9.52 8.65
N HIS A 219 8.37 -10.56 8.95
CA HIS A 219 9.54 -10.89 8.14
C HIS A 219 9.25 -11.10 6.63
N PRO A 220 8.19 -11.81 6.21
CA PRO A 220 7.88 -11.94 4.79
C PRO A 220 7.63 -10.60 4.09
N LEU A 221 7.13 -9.59 4.80
CA LEU A 221 6.94 -8.25 4.23
C LEU A 221 8.26 -7.60 3.86
N LEU A 222 9.30 -7.80 4.69
CA LEU A 222 10.65 -7.28 4.40
C LEU A 222 11.24 -7.94 3.17
N THR A 223 11.19 -9.26 3.10
CA THR A 223 11.70 -10.01 1.95
C THR A 223 10.93 -9.63 0.69
N ALA A 224 9.60 -9.55 0.78
CA ALA A 224 8.75 -9.17 -0.34
C ALA A 224 9.07 -7.78 -0.90
N THR A 225 9.34 -6.80 -0.03
CA THR A 225 9.70 -5.44 -0.48
C THR A 225 11.12 -5.35 -1.01
N GLN A 226 12.10 -6.01 -0.37
CA GLN A 226 13.51 -5.91 -0.73
C GLN A 226 13.86 -6.72 -1.97
N GLU A 227 13.39 -7.96 -2.01
CA GLU A 227 13.78 -8.96 -3.01
C GLU A 227 12.76 -9.04 -4.16
N GLY A 228 11.59 -8.40 -4.03
CA GLY A 228 10.50 -8.56 -4.98
C GLY A 228 9.88 -9.97 -4.97
N ASN A 229 10.16 -10.74 -3.92
CA ASN A 229 9.63 -12.09 -3.71
C ASN A 229 9.64 -12.44 -2.22
N TYR A 230 8.98 -13.52 -1.84
CA TYR A 230 8.98 -14.05 -0.48
C TYR A 230 8.88 -15.57 -0.50
N ASN A 231 9.37 -16.19 0.56
CA ASN A 231 9.33 -17.64 0.69
C ASN A 231 7.92 -18.09 1.09
N ALA A 232 7.43 -19.11 0.41
CA ALA A 232 6.24 -19.82 0.80
C ALA A 232 6.49 -20.66 2.06
N THR A 233 5.42 -21.12 2.69
CA THR A 233 5.53 -22.17 3.71
C THR A 233 5.81 -23.52 3.03
N GLU A 234 6.47 -24.42 3.74
CA GLU A 234 6.55 -25.85 3.39
C GLU A 234 7.24 -26.21 2.05
N GLY A 235 8.45 -25.66 1.82
CA GLY A 235 9.35 -26.17 0.77
C GLY A 235 9.10 -25.72 -0.66
N LEU A 236 8.07 -24.92 -0.92
CA LEU A 236 7.89 -24.25 -2.21
C LEU A 236 8.95 -23.18 -2.45
N SER A 237 9.29 -22.97 -3.71
CA SER A 237 10.17 -21.88 -4.12
C SER A 237 9.53 -20.51 -3.88
N SER A 238 10.33 -19.46 -4.04
CA SER A 238 9.89 -18.10 -3.79
C SER A 238 8.71 -17.68 -4.65
N ILE A 239 7.79 -16.91 -4.08
CA ILE A 239 6.61 -16.35 -4.74
C ILE A 239 6.88 -14.87 -5.04
N PRO A 240 6.62 -14.38 -6.26
CA PRO A 240 6.86 -12.99 -6.63
C PRO A 240 5.94 -12.02 -5.90
N PHE A 241 6.44 -10.80 -5.62
CA PHE A 241 5.66 -9.69 -5.12
C PHE A 241 6.13 -8.37 -5.73
N GLU A 242 5.31 -7.77 -6.57
CA GLU A 242 5.54 -6.50 -7.27
C GLU A 242 4.60 -5.39 -6.76
N GLY A 243 4.07 -5.54 -5.57
CA GLY A 243 3.09 -4.64 -5.01
C GLY A 243 3.68 -3.60 -4.07
N ILE A 244 2.83 -2.68 -3.63
CA ILE A 244 3.12 -1.71 -2.58
C ILE A 244 2.50 -2.18 -1.28
N ILE A 245 3.25 -2.09 -0.18
CA ILE A 245 2.74 -2.32 1.16
C ILE A 245 2.44 -0.96 1.79
N LEU A 246 1.18 -0.75 2.11
CA LEU A 246 0.69 0.43 2.82
C LEU A 246 0.25 0.01 4.22
N ALA A 247 0.94 0.50 5.23
CA ALA A 247 0.57 0.21 6.61
C ALA A 247 0.17 1.49 7.36
N HIS A 248 -0.61 1.35 8.41
CA HIS A 248 -0.94 2.47 9.26
C HIS A 248 -1.21 2.03 10.71
N SER A 249 -0.84 2.88 11.65
CA SER A 249 -1.19 2.74 13.05
C SER A 249 -1.24 4.09 13.77
N ASN A 250 -1.41 4.05 15.08
CA ASN A 250 -1.31 5.21 15.95
C ASN A 250 0.13 5.45 16.44
N GLU A 251 0.37 6.61 17.07
CA GLU A 251 1.69 6.98 17.57
C GLU A 251 2.16 6.12 18.75
N SER A 252 1.27 5.59 19.57
CA SER A 252 1.63 4.78 20.74
C SER A 252 2.21 3.44 20.31
N GLU A 253 1.59 2.77 19.34
CA GLU A 253 2.07 1.51 18.75
C GLU A 253 3.44 1.70 18.11
N TRP A 254 3.61 2.80 17.33
CA TRP A 254 4.90 3.13 16.74
C TRP A 254 5.99 3.34 17.79
N LYS A 255 5.73 4.09 18.88
CA LYS A 255 6.69 4.30 19.95
C LYS A 255 7.10 2.98 20.61
N THR A 256 6.14 2.11 20.89
CA THR A 256 6.40 0.78 21.47
C THR A 256 7.28 -0.06 20.54
N PHE A 257 6.95 -0.11 19.26
CA PHE A 257 7.69 -0.87 18.26
C PHE A 257 9.12 -0.34 18.08
N ARG A 258 9.29 0.97 18.00
CA ARG A 258 10.58 1.64 17.82
C ARG A 258 11.54 1.43 18.99
N ASN A 259 11.02 1.35 20.22
CA ASN A 259 11.85 1.19 21.41
C ASN A 259 12.43 -0.23 21.54
N ASN A 260 11.97 -1.18 20.76
CA ASN A 260 12.50 -2.53 20.75
C ASN A 260 13.68 -2.64 19.77
N LYS A 261 14.88 -2.85 20.28
CA LYS A 261 16.11 -2.98 19.49
C LYS A 261 16.06 -4.10 18.42
N ASN A 262 15.28 -5.14 18.64
CA ASN A 262 15.13 -6.23 17.68
C ASN A 262 14.41 -5.81 16.39
N ASN A 263 13.77 -4.63 16.39
CA ASN A 263 12.99 -4.13 15.25
C ASN A 263 13.79 -3.14 14.36
N GLU A 264 15.06 -2.85 14.70
CA GLU A 264 15.86 -1.85 14.00
C GLU A 264 15.94 -2.13 12.49
N ALA A 265 16.23 -3.35 12.10
CA ALA A 265 16.27 -3.76 10.69
C ALA A 265 14.93 -3.58 9.95
N PHE A 266 13.80 -3.62 10.66
CA PHE A 266 12.49 -3.35 10.08
C PHE A 266 12.23 -1.85 9.96
N ILE A 267 12.65 -1.08 10.97
CA ILE A 267 12.46 0.38 11.03
C ILE A 267 13.13 1.07 9.84
N ASP A 268 14.32 0.64 9.45
CA ASP A 268 15.08 1.20 8.32
C ASP A 268 14.38 1.03 6.97
N ARG A 269 13.39 0.12 6.91
CA ARG A 269 12.63 -0.20 5.69
C ARG A 269 11.24 0.43 5.66
N ILE A 270 10.96 1.31 6.61
CA ILE A 270 9.67 1.98 6.72
C ILE A 270 9.81 3.44 6.30
N ASN A 271 9.04 3.84 5.30
CA ASN A 271 8.89 5.23 4.91
C ASN A 271 7.71 5.85 5.65
N ILE A 272 8.00 6.68 6.65
CA ILE A 272 6.98 7.24 7.53
C ILE A 272 6.43 8.54 6.94
N VAL A 273 5.13 8.57 6.70
CA VAL A 273 4.38 9.78 6.41
C VAL A 273 3.47 10.10 7.59
N LYS A 274 3.73 11.23 8.25
CA LYS A 274 2.88 11.71 9.34
C LYS A 274 1.59 12.28 8.77
N VAL A 275 0.46 11.80 9.28
CA VAL A 275 -0.89 12.27 8.96
C VAL A 275 -1.49 12.90 10.22
N PRO A 276 -1.25 14.20 10.47
CA PRO A 276 -1.70 14.89 11.67
C PRO A 276 -3.20 15.18 11.62
N TYR A 277 -3.76 15.61 12.75
CA TYR A 277 -5.05 16.28 12.74
C TYR A 277 -5.00 17.57 11.93
N CYS A 278 -6.12 17.92 11.29
CA CYS A 278 -6.31 19.26 10.77
C CYS A 278 -6.33 20.27 11.93
N LEU A 279 -5.45 21.28 11.86
CA LEU A 279 -5.40 22.38 12.84
C LEU A 279 -5.82 23.72 12.23
N ARG A 280 -6.37 23.70 11.00
CA ARG A 280 -6.91 24.87 10.32
C ARG A 280 -8.42 24.88 10.43
N VAL A 281 -8.96 25.92 11.10
CA VAL A 281 -10.42 26.05 11.32
C VAL A 281 -11.18 26.08 9.99
N SER A 282 -10.69 26.78 8.97
CA SER A 282 -11.30 26.84 7.65
C SER A 282 -11.41 25.47 6.96
N GLU A 283 -10.41 24.64 7.12
CA GLU A 283 -10.40 23.29 6.54
C GLU A 283 -11.25 22.32 7.37
N GLU A 284 -11.27 22.48 8.69
CA GLU A 284 -12.14 21.70 9.58
C GLU A 284 -13.62 21.96 9.31
N ILE A 285 -13.99 23.20 8.98
CA ILE A 285 -15.36 23.53 8.54
C ILE A 285 -15.73 22.73 7.29
N LYS A 286 -14.86 22.69 6.28
CA LYS A 286 -15.09 21.90 5.06
C LYS A 286 -15.22 20.40 5.33
N ILE A 287 -14.50 19.87 6.33
CA ILE A 287 -14.66 18.47 6.76
C ILE A 287 -16.08 18.26 7.30
N TYR A 288 -16.59 19.16 8.16
CA TYR A 288 -17.93 19.04 8.70
C TYR A 288 -19.01 19.22 7.64
N GLU A 289 -18.87 20.19 6.74
CA GLU A 289 -19.78 20.37 5.60
C GLU A 289 -19.86 19.09 4.75
N LYS A 290 -18.73 18.46 4.46
CA LYS A 290 -18.66 17.19 3.74
C LYS A 290 -19.36 16.06 4.52
N LEU A 291 -19.16 15.95 5.82
CA LEU A 291 -19.80 14.94 6.66
C LEU A 291 -21.32 15.13 6.71
N ILE A 292 -21.79 16.36 6.90
CA ILE A 292 -23.21 16.71 6.94
C ILE A 292 -23.87 16.43 5.59
N SER A 293 -23.26 16.84 4.49
CA SER A 293 -23.81 16.62 3.14
C SER A 293 -23.98 15.14 2.78
N ASN A 294 -23.17 14.26 3.38
CA ASN A 294 -23.23 12.81 3.19
C ASN A 294 -24.05 12.08 4.27
N SER A 295 -24.70 12.81 5.16
CA SER A 295 -25.47 12.25 6.27
C SER A 295 -26.99 12.48 6.10
N SER A 296 -27.78 11.91 7.00
CA SER A 296 -29.22 12.19 7.12
C SER A 296 -29.51 13.66 7.47
N LEU A 297 -28.52 14.38 7.99
CA LEU A 297 -28.64 15.81 8.37
C LEU A 297 -28.44 16.77 7.20
N ARG A 298 -28.22 16.30 5.97
CA ARG A 298 -27.96 17.15 4.79
C ARG A 298 -28.99 18.24 4.53
N ASN A 299 -30.23 18.01 4.93
CA ASN A 299 -31.33 18.94 4.76
C ASN A 299 -31.72 19.66 6.06
N ALA A 300 -31.02 19.40 7.16
CA ALA A 300 -31.30 20.06 8.43
C ALA A 300 -30.75 21.51 8.41
N PRO A 301 -31.55 22.50 8.85
CA PRO A 301 -31.05 23.87 8.95
C PRO A 301 -29.95 23.97 10.01
N CYS A 302 -28.86 24.64 9.65
CA CYS A 302 -27.74 24.92 10.57
C CYS A 302 -27.69 26.43 10.84
N ALA A 303 -27.69 26.83 12.11
CA ALA A 303 -27.59 28.25 12.45
C ALA A 303 -26.26 28.85 11.97
N PRO A 304 -26.22 30.10 11.53
CA PRO A 304 -25.01 30.79 11.14
C PRO A 304 -23.95 30.73 12.24
N GLY A 305 -22.72 30.42 11.89
CA GLY A 305 -21.58 30.33 12.83
C GLY A 305 -21.46 29.00 13.61
N THR A 306 -22.43 28.07 13.54
CA THR A 306 -22.38 26.80 14.27
C THR A 306 -21.18 25.98 13.87
N LEU A 307 -20.90 25.81 12.58
CA LEU A 307 -19.76 25.03 12.08
C LEU A 307 -18.43 25.70 12.41
N ASP A 308 -18.36 27.03 12.36
CA ASP A 308 -17.16 27.77 12.75
C ASP A 308 -16.84 27.58 14.24
N MET A 309 -17.83 27.66 15.10
CA MET A 309 -17.67 27.44 16.55
C MET A 309 -17.26 26.00 16.84
N LEU A 310 -17.90 25.02 16.19
CA LEU A 310 -17.56 23.61 16.33
C LEU A 310 -16.14 23.32 15.86
N ALA A 311 -15.72 23.86 14.72
CA ALA A 311 -14.39 23.71 14.18
C ALA A 311 -13.32 24.34 15.10
N LYS A 312 -13.57 25.55 15.61
CA LYS A 312 -12.69 26.21 16.60
C LYS A 312 -12.53 25.35 17.86
N PHE A 313 -13.64 24.87 18.41
CA PHE A 313 -13.60 23.99 19.58
C PHE A 313 -12.79 22.72 19.31
N SER A 314 -13.05 22.04 18.20
CA SER A 314 -12.31 20.81 17.85
C SER A 314 -10.82 21.06 17.64
N VAL A 315 -10.43 22.15 16.99
CA VAL A 315 -9.04 22.53 16.82
C VAL A 315 -8.39 22.80 18.19
N LEU A 316 -9.05 23.54 19.07
CA LEU A 316 -8.54 23.85 20.41
C LEU A 316 -8.30 22.56 21.26
N THR A 317 -9.19 21.57 21.17
CA THR A 317 -9.02 20.31 21.89
C THR A 317 -7.83 19.47 21.41
N ARG A 318 -7.32 19.74 20.22
CA ARG A 318 -6.17 19.05 19.60
C ARG A 318 -4.84 19.75 19.87
N LEU A 319 -4.87 20.99 20.35
CA LEU A 319 -3.65 21.72 20.69
C LEU A 319 -3.05 21.14 21.97
N LYS A 320 -1.73 20.99 21.97
CA LYS A 320 -0.96 20.65 23.16
C LYS A 320 -0.33 21.94 23.70
N GLU A 321 -0.02 21.93 25.00
CA GLU A 321 0.82 22.97 25.55
C GLU A 321 2.16 23.01 24.79
N PRO A 322 2.69 24.22 24.50
CA PRO A 322 4.00 24.32 23.84
C PRO A 322 5.05 23.66 24.76
N GLU A 323 5.71 22.64 24.24
CA GLU A 323 6.93 22.15 24.90
C GLU A 323 7.93 23.30 24.90
N ASN A 324 8.37 23.73 26.07
CA ASN A 324 9.45 24.69 26.19
C ASN A 324 10.68 24.10 25.47
N SER A 325 10.85 24.44 24.20
CA SER A 325 12.14 24.30 23.58
C SER A 325 13.05 25.31 24.25
N ASN A 326 13.89 24.86 25.17
CA ASN A 326 15.06 25.62 25.58
C ASN A 326 15.93 25.80 24.34
N ILE A 327 15.59 26.78 23.53
CA ILE A 327 16.48 27.30 22.51
C ILE A 327 17.37 28.30 23.24
N TYR A 328 18.49 27.84 23.72
CA TYR A 328 19.66 28.64 23.99
C TYR A 328 20.81 28.17 23.08
#